data_2c29d860db0c96a452db5960b3fb1e38
#
_entry.id   2c29d860db0c96a452db5960b3fb1e38
#
_cell.length_a   1.000
_cell.length_b   1.000
_cell.length_c   1.000
_cell.angle_alpha   90.00
_cell.angle_beta   90.00
_cell.angle_gamma   90.00
#
_symmetry.space_group_name_H-M   'P 1'
#
loop_
_entity.id
_entity.type
_entity.pdbx_description
1 polymer ?
#
loop_
_entity_poly.entity_id
_entity_poly.type
_entity_poly.pdbx_seq_one_letter_code
_entity_poly.pdbx_strand_id
1 'polypeptide(L)'
;MSEPLPIVLIPGLLASARMYAPQIPHLWRAGPVTIADHTRDDRMSAIAQRILATAPERFALVGLSMGGYIAFEMLRQAPQRIARVALLDTSARADVPEQSAMRRAQMTLASQGRLREVLEQQLPRLVHPARRNDTALREVFALMAQEVGAEAFIRQQTAIMGRSDSREMLGSIRCPALVLVGDADELTPPGRAAEIAAGIAGARLVTIAGSGHVSTLERPDEVTQALLEWLQA
;
A
#
# COMPACT_ATOMS: atom_id res chain seq x y z
N MET A 1 16.68 -14.64 23.60
CA MET A 1 16.48 -13.79 22.40
C MET A 1 15.00 -13.79 22.13
N SER A 2 14.36 -12.62 22.02
CA SER A 2 12.94 -12.55 21.61
C SER A 2 12.78 -13.10 20.20
N GLU A 3 11.67 -13.81 19.93
CA GLU A 3 11.39 -14.30 18.58
C GLU A 3 11.31 -13.12 17.59
N PRO A 4 11.81 -13.30 16.34
CA PRO A 4 11.71 -12.29 15.32
C PRO A 4 10.25 -11.90 15.07
N LEU A 5 9.97 -10.59 14.99
CA LEU A 5 8.61 -10.08 14.76
C LEU A 5 8.15 -10.44 13.33
N PRO A 6 7.02 -11.16 13.16
CA PRO A 6 6.46 -11.42 11.84
C PRO A 6 6.08 -10.14 11.13
N ILE A 7 6.21 -10.13 9.80
CA ILE A 7 5.97 -8.96 8.94
C ILE A 7 4.84 -9.30 7.95
N VAL A 8 3.80 -8.49 7.95
CA VAL A 8 2.67 -8.60 7.00
C VAL A 8 2.76 -7.46 6.01
N LEU A 9 2.90 -7.79 4.73
CA LEU A 9 2.98 -6.84 3.62
C LEU A 9 1.65 -6.83 2.86
N ILE A 10 1.04 -5.65 2.69
CA ILE A 10 -0.21 -5.47 1.94
C ILE A 10 0.08 -4.66 0.69
N PRO A 11 -0.07 -5.26 -0.51
CA PRO A 11 0.14 -4.56 -1.78
C PRO A 11 -0.92 -3.49 -2.06
N GLY A 12 -0.65 -2.67 -3.09
CA GLY A 12 -1.57 -1.68 -3.59
C GLY A 12 -2.70 -2.25 -4.47
N LEU A 13 -3.52 -1.36 -5.03
CA LEU A 13 -4.53 -1.70 -6.03
C LEU A 13 -3.90 -2.38 -7.25
N LEU A 14 -4.52 -3.48 -7.71
CA LEU A 14 -4.07 -4.25 -8.88
C LEU A 14 -2.61 -4.74 -8.76
N ALA A 15 -2.12 -4.89 -7.53
CA ALA A 15 -0.76 -5.32 -7.24
C ALA A 15 -0.73 -6.66 -6.52
N SER A 16 0.35 -7.41 -6.71
CA SER A 16 0.62 -8.71 -6.10
C SER A 16 1.90 -8.67 -5.25
N ALA A 17 2.39 -9.84 -4.82
CA ALA A 17 3.65 -9.98 -4.13
C ALA A 17 4.84 -9.34 -4.87
N ARG A 18 4.75 -9.19 -6.19
CA ARG A 18 5.79 -8.54 -7.02
C ARG A 18 6.06 -7.10 -6.61
N MET A 19 5.08 -6.42 -6.03
CA MET A 19 5.24 -5.05 -5.49
C MET A 19 6.35 -4.95 -4.43
N TYR A 20 6.57 -6.03 -3.69
CA TYR A 20 7.57 -6.12 -2.63
C TYR A 20 8.72 -7.08 -2.95
N ALA A 21 8.79 -7.59 -4.18
CA ALA A 21 9.80 -8.59 -4.56
C ALA A 21 11.24 -8.19 -4.19
N PRO A 22 11.66 -6.91 -4.37
CA PRO A 22 13.00 -6.50 -3.97
C PRO A 22 13.23 -6.48 -2.45
N GLN A 23 12.18 -6.21 -1.65
CA GLN A 23 12.27 -6.08 -0.20
C GLN A 23 12.23 -7.44 0.52
N ILE A 24 11.49 -8.41 -0.03
CA ILE A 24 11.23 -9.71 0.61
C ILE A 24 12.52 -10.42 1.10
N PRO A 25 13.60 -10.57 0.30
CA PRO A 25 14.80 -11.26 0.75
C PRO A 25 15.47 -10.62 1.97
N HIS A 26 15.38 -9.30 2.07
CA HIS A 26 15.96 -8.53 3.17
C HIS A 26 15.09 -8.57 4.42
N LEU A 27 13.79 -8.41 4.26
CA LEU A 27 12.81 -8.47 5.35
C LEU A 27 12.73 -9.88 5.97
N TRP A 28 12.87 -10.93 5.15
CA TRP A 28 12.87 -12.31 5.62
C TRP A 28 14.03 -12.62 6.58
N ARG A 29 15.15 -11.93 6.46
CA ARG A 29 16.24 -12.03 7.43
C ARG A 29 15.90 -11.37 8.77
N ALA A 30 14.98 -10.41 8.78
CA ALA A 30 14.52 -9.74 9.99
C ALA A 30 13.37 -10.48 10.69
N GLY A 31 12.57 -11.27 9.95
CA GLY A 31 11.47 -12.06 10.50
C GLY A 31 10.64 -12.77 9.42
N PRO A 32 9.69 -13.63 9.81
CA PRO A 32 8.77 -14.29 8.89
C PRO A 32 7.98 -13.25 8.09
N VAL A 33 7.90 -13.41 6.75
CA VAL A 33 7.19 -12.49 5.86
C VAL A 33 5.94 -13.16 5.30
N THR A 34 4.81 -12.46 5.38
CA THR A 34 3.54 -12.85 4.77
C THR A 34 3.07 -11.75 3.82
N ILE A 35 2.67 -12.11 2.60
CA ILE A 35 1.98 -11.20 1.69
C ILE A 35 0.49 -11.43 1.83
N ALA A 36 -0.25 -10.37 2.16
CA ALA A 36 -1.69 -10.47 2.41
C ALA A 36 -2.49 -10.57 1.09
N ASP A 37 -3.47 -11.47 1.05
CA ASP A 37 -4.47 -11.54 -0.02
C ASP A 37 -5.58 -10.50 0.25
N HIS A 38 -5.66 -9.49 -0.61
CA HIS A 38 -6.63 -8.39 -0.57
C HIS A 38 -7.55 -8.37 -1.80
N THR A 39 -7.72 -9.52 -2.46
CA THR A 39 -8.41 -9.63 -3.76
C THR A 39 -9.85 -10.13 -3.65
N ARG A 40 -10.30 -10.64 -2.49
CA ARG A 40 -11.52 -11.41 -2.35
C ARG A 40 -12.76 -10.63 -1.95
N ASP A 41 -12.58 -9.51 -1.26
CA ASP A 41 -13.68 -8.74 -0.69
C ASP A 41 -13.78 -7.34 -1.33
N ASP A 42 -14.96 -6.74 -1.26
CA ASP A 42 -15.30 -5.44 -1.84
C ASP A 42 -15.52 -4.33 -0.79
N ARG A 43 -15.14 -4.59 0.47
CA ARG A 43 -15.18 -3.63 1.59
C ARG A 43 -13.88 -3.68 2.37
N MET A 44 -13.33 -2.50 2.69
CA MET A 44 -12.07 -2.41 3.46
C MET A 44 -12.15 -3.17 4.78
N SER A 45 -13.29 -3.10 5.48
CA SER A 45 -13.49 -3.83 6.74
C SER A 45 -13.45 -5.34 6.58
N ALA A 46 -14.00 -5.88 5.50
CA ALA A 46 -13.98 -7.32 5.21
C ALA A 46 -12.57 -7.79 4.80
N ILE A 47 -11.87 -7.00 3.98
CA ILE A 47 -10.47 -7.28 3.62
C ILE A 47 -9.61 -7.32 4.90
N ALA A 48 -9.69 -6.29 5.74
CA ALA A 48 -8.94 -6.22 7.00
C ALA A 48 -9.26 -7.42 7.92
N GLN A 49 -10.54 -7.76 8.09
CA GLN A 49 -10.98 -8.90 8.89
C GLN A 49 -10.40 -10.23 8.37
N ARG A 50 -10.43 -10.44 7.04
CA ARG A 50 -9.86 -11.64 6.41
C ARG A 50 -8.36 -11.76 6.63
N ILE A 51 -7.62 -10.66 6.48
CA ILE A 51 -6.18 -10.64 6.73
C ILE A 51 -5.90 -10.91 8.21
N LEU A 52 -6.62 -10.26 9.13
CA LEU A 52 -6.48 -10.47 10.57
C LEU A 52 -6.78 -11.91 10.99
N ALA A 53 -7.70 -12.60 10.31
CA ALA A 53 -8.04 -14.00 10.64
C ALA A 53 -6.87 -14.96 10.41
N THR A 54 -5.93 -14.63 9.52
CA THR A 54 -4.78 -15.49 9.19
C THR A 54 -3.43 -14.90 9.61
N ALA A 55 -3.39 -13.62 10.00
CA ALA A 55 -2.18 -12.97 10.45
C ALA A 55 -1.71 -13.53 11.80
N PRO A 56 -0.40 -13.46 12.10
CA PRO A 56 0.14 -13.78 13.44
C PRO A 56 -0.54 -12.97 14.53
N GLU A 57 -0.46 -13.43 15.79
CA GLU A 57 -1.07 -12.74 16.93
C GLU A 57 -0.54 -11.31 17.09
N ARG A 58 0.76 -11.10 16.87
CA ARG A 58 1.40 -9.78 16.87
C ARG A 58 2.41 -9.69 15.73
N PHE A 59 2.38 -8.58 14.98
CA PHE A 59 3.19 -8.41 13.76
C PHE A 59 3.51 -6.95 13.45
N ALA A 60 4.53 -6.75 12.60
CA ALA A 60 4.79 -5.50 11.91
C ALA A 60 3.94 -5.45 10.62
N LEU A 61 3.25 -4.34 10.38
CA LEU A 61 2.35 -4.15 9.25
C LEU A 61 2.92 -3.14 8.27
N VAL A 62 3.03 -3.52 6.99
CA VAL A 62 3.46 -2.63 5.90
C VAL A 62 2.36 -2.57 4.87
N GLY A 63 1.89 -1.38 4.54
CA GLY A 63 0.86 -1.17 3.52
C GLY A 63 1.25 -0.10 2.50
N LEU A 64 1.24 -0.45 1.21
CA LEU A 64 1.47 0.48 0.12
C LEU A 64 0.16 0.88 -0.55
N SER A 65 -0.10 2.19 -0.72
CA SER A 65 -1.26 2.73 -1.43
C SER A 65 -2.59 2.19 -0.84
N MET A 66 -3.35 1.39 -1.57
CA MET A 66 -4.52 0.67 -1.04
C MET A 66 -4.18 -0.15 0.20
N GLY A 67 -2.99 -0.76 0.24
CA GLY A 67 -2.51 -1.50 1.41
C GLY A 67 -2.44 -0.62 2.67
N GLY A 68 -2.15 0.66 2.52
CA GLY A 68 -2.22 1.65 3.61
C GLY A 68 -3.65 1.91 4.08
N TYR A 69 -4.64 1.95 3.16
CA TYR A 69 -6.06 2.07 3.54
C TYR A 69 -6.53 0.85 4.35
N ILE A 70 -6.09 -0.35 3.92
CA ILE A 70 -6.35 -1.59 4.65
C ILE A 70 -5.65 -1.57 6.01
N ALA A 71 -4.42 -1.06 6.09
CA ALA A 71 -3.68 -0.95 7.34
C ALA A 71 -4.40 -0.04 8.35
N PHE A 72 -4.98 1.07 7.93
CA PHE A 72 -5.82 1.91 8.80
C PHE A 72 -7.04 1.14 9.31
N GLU A 73 -7.66 0.33 8.47
CA GLU A 73 -8.81 -0.47 8.88
C GLU A 73 -8.42 -1.59 9.86
N MET A 74 -7.26 -2.22 9.66
CA MET A 74 -6.71 -3.19 10.62
C MET A 74 -6.38 -2.54 11.97
N LEU A 75 -5.86 -1.31 11.97
CA LEU A 75 -5.61 -0.53 13.18
C LEU A 75 -6.90 -0.18 13.92
N ARG A 76 -8.03 0.01 13.22
CA ARG A 76 -9.35 0.18 13.86
C ARG A 76 -9.84 -1.10 14.52
N GLN A 77 -9.66 -2.24 13.84
CA GLN A 77 -10.22 -3.52 14.30
C GLN A 77 -9.38 -4.20 15.38
N ALA A 78 -8.05 -4.12 15.29
CA ALA A 78 -7.14 -4.86 16.17
C ALA A 78 -5.82 -4.10 16.43
N PRO A 79 -5.86 -2.88 16.99
CA PRO A 79 -4.65 -2.05 17.18
C PRO A 79 -3.61 -2.75 18.07
N GLN A 80 -4.03 -3.59 19.02
CA GLN A 80 -3.15 -4.32 19.94
C GLN A 80 -2.29 -5.39 19.26
N ARG A 81 -2.68 -5.87 18.08
CA ARG A 81 -1.94 -6.85 17.30
C ARG A 81 -0.83 -6.23 16.43
N ILE A 82 -0.92 -4.94 16.17
CA ILE A 82 0.02 -4.23 15.28
C ILE A 82 1.13 -3.64 16.13
N ALA A 83 2.28 -4.33 16.14
CA ALA A 83 3.44 -3.93 16.90
C ALA A 83 4.14 -2.70 16.33
N ARG A 84 4.09 -2.52 14.99
CA ARG A 84 4.67 -1.42 14.21
C ARG A 84 3.88 -1.25 12.92
N VAL A 85 3.78 -0.05 12.37
CA VAL A 85 3.13 0.20 11.09
C VAL A 85 4.01 1.02 10.15
N ALA A 86 4.12 0.60 8.89
CA ALA A 86 4.72 1.37 7.81
C ALA A 86 3.67 1.65 6.73
N LEU A 87 3.47 2.92 6.42
CA LEU A 87 2.49 3.46 5.49
C LEU A 87 3.22 4.08 4.31
N LEU A 88 3.22 3.38 3.16
CA LEU A 88 4.00 3.72 1.98
C LEU A 88 3.09 4.27 0.89
N ASP A 89 3.44 5.41 0.30
CA ASP A 89 2.76 5.98 -0.86
C ASP A 89 1.22 5.93 -0.72
N THR A 90 0.69 6.47 0.38
CA THR A 90 -0.73 6.32 0.75
C THR A 90 -1.33 7.61 1.30
N SER A 91 -2.62 7.58 1.62
CA SER A 91 -3.38 8.72 2.14
C SER A 91 -4.32 8.28 3.26
N ALA A 92 -4.52 9.14 4.26
CA ALA A 92 -5.55 8.93 5.29
C ALA A 92 -6.94 9.41 4.87
N ARG A 93 -7.08 10.07 3.72
CA ARG A 93 -8.35 10.66 3.28
C ARG A 93 -9.24 9.66 2.55
N ALA A 94 -10.55 9.82 2.67
CA ALA A 94 -11.53 9.19 1.80
C ALA A 94 -11.43 9.74 0.36
N ASP A 95 -12.06 9.06 -0.60
CA ASP A 95 -12.19 9.58 -1.97
C ASP A 95 -13.09 10.82 -2.01
N VAL A 96 -12.71 11.78 -2.85
CA VAL A 96 -13.61 12.83 -3.28
C VAL A 96 -14.48 12.34 -4.46
N PRO A 97 -15.64 12.99 -4.74
CA PRO A 97 -16.56 12.53 -5.79
C PRO A 97 -15.92 12.30 -7.16
N GLU A 98 -14.95 13.13 -7.53
CA GLU A 98 -14.23 13.06 -8.81
C GLU A 98 -13.36 11.78 -8.89
N GLN A 99 -12.71 11.42 -7.79
CA GLN A 99 -11.94 10.18 -7.70
C GLN A 99 -12.86 8.96 -7.83
N SER A 100 -14.00 8.97 -7.14
CA SER A 100 -14.98 7.90 -7.24
C SER A 100 -15.57 7.77 -8.64
N ALA A 101 -15.79 8.89 -9.35
CA ALA A 101 -16.25 8.89 -10.74
C ALA A 101 -15.20 8.25 -11.67
N MET A 102 -13.92 8.61 -11.51
CA MET A 102 -12.83 8.03 -12.27
C MET A 102 -12.73 6.50 -12.02
N ARG A 103 -12.87 6.05 -10.76
CA ARG A 103 -12.83 4.62 -10.42
C ARG A 103 -13.97 3.87 -11.09
N ARG A 104 -15.20 4.41 -11.08
CA ARG A 104 -16.34 3.78 -11.79
C ARG A 104 -16.09 3.63 -13.29
N ALA A 105 -15.50 4.63 -13.94
CA ALA A 105 -15.12 4.53 -15.35
C ALA A 105 -14.08 3.41 -15.60
N GLN A 106 -13.08 3.30 -14.74
CA GLN A 106 -12.07 2.22 -14.80
C GLN A 106 -12.68 0.84 -14.57
N MET A 107 -13.62 0.71 -13.62
CA MET A 107 -14.36 -0.53 -13.37
C MET A 107 -15.18 -0.95 -14.60
N THR A 108 -15.81 0.01 -15.28
CA THR A 108 -16.54 -0.24 -16.53
C THR A 108 -15.60 -0.76 -17.63
N LEU A 109 -14.43 -0.17 -17.81
CA LEU A 109 -13.44 -0.68 -18.76
C LEU A 109 -12.99 -2.11 -18.39
N ALA A 110 -12.70 -2.35 -17.11
CA ALA A 110 -12.27 -3.65 -16.63
C ALA A 110 -13.35 -4.74 -16.86
N SER A 111 -14.63 -4.43 -16.59
CA SER A 111 -15.75 -5.37 -16.83
C SER A 111 -15.97 -5.71 -18.31
N GLN A 112 -15.49 -4.86 -19.22
CA GLN A 112 -15.50 -5.08 -20.66
C GLN A 112 -14.24 -5.83 -21.18
N GLY A 113 -13.41 -6.36 -20.27
CA GLY A 113 -12.17 -7.05 -20.65
C GLY A 113 -11.01 -6.10 -21.02
N ARG A 114 -11.14 -4.79 -20.75
CA ARG A 114 -10.19 -3.75 -21.13
C ARG A 114 -9.28 -3.32 -19.95
N LEU A 115 -8.96 -4.24 -19.04
CA LEU A 115 -8.12 -3.96 -17.87
C LEU A 115 -6.74 -3.44 -18.26
N ARG A 116 -6.20 -3.92 -19.40
CA ARG A 116 -4.91 -3.43 -19.92
C ARG A 116 -4.94 -1.94 -20.23
N GLU A 117 -6.03 -1.44 -20.78
CA GLU A 117 -6.17 -0.01 -21.07
C GLU A 117 -6.21 0.83 -19.78
N VAL A 118 -6.89 0.31 -18.74
CA VAL A 118 -6.87 0.94 -17.42
C VAL A 118 -5.44 1.06 -16.90
N LEU A 119 -4.65 0.00 -17.01
CA LEU A 119 -3.26 0.00 -16.59
C LEU A 119 -2.42 1.02 -17.38
N GLU A 120 -2.55 1.04 -18.70
CA GLU A 120 -1.82 1.96 -19.57
C GLU A 120 -2.14 3.43 -19.29
N GLN A 121 -3.38 3.74 -18.96
CA GLN A 121 -3.80 5.09 -18.55
C GLN A 121 -3.24 5.51 -17.19
N GLN A 122 -3.03 4.56 -16.27
CA GLN A 122 -2.53 4.86 -14.93
C GLN A 122 -1.00 4.91 -14.84
N LEU A 123 -0.30 4.11 -15.62
CA LEU A 123 1.16 3.96 -15.57
C LEU A 123 1.93 5.30 -15.51
N PRO A 124 1.60 6.32 -16.32
CA PRO A 124 2.34 7.59 -16.29
C PRO A 124 2.26 8.32 -14.94
N ARG A 125 1.24 8.02 -14.12
CA ARG A 125 1.03 8.62 -12.80
C ARG A 125 1.56 7.75 -11.66
N LEU A 126 1.82 6.47 -11.94
CA LEU A 126 2.35 5.50 -10.95
C LEU A 126 3.85 5.63 -10.76
N VAL A 127 4.56 6.08 -11.79
CA VAL A 127 6.02 6.11 -11.79
C VAL A 127 6.55 7.52 -11.91
N HIS A 128 7.77 7.73 -11.44
CA HIS A 128 8.48 8.99 -11.61
C HIS A 128 8.54 9.39 -13.10
N PRO A 129 8.39 10.68 -13.48
CA PRO A 129 8.37 11.14 -14.88
C PRO A 129 9.52 10.59 -15.74
N ALA A 130 10.73 10.50 -15.18
CA ALA A 130 11.90 9.95 -15.89
C ALA A 130 11.80 8.43 -16.19
N ARG A 131 10.87 7.71 -15.54
CA ARG A 131 10.70 6.25 -15.68
C ARG A 131 9.42 5.85 -16.42
N ARG A 132 8.67 6.79 -16.99
CA ARG A 132 7.44 6.51 -17.73
C ARG A 132 7.60 5.57 -18.92
N ASN A 133 8.81 5.51 -19.49
CA ASN A 133 9.16 4.63 -20.61
C ASN A 133 9.95 3.37 -20.16
N ASP A 134 10.05 3.10 -18.87
CA ASP A 134 10.74 1.93 -18.35
C ASP A 134 9.95 0.65 -18.66
N THR A 135 10.49 -0.13 -19.60
CA THR A 135 9.84 -1.37 -20.07
C THR A 135 9.80 -2.45 -19.00
N ALA A 136 10.82 -2.54 -18.15
CA ALA A 136 10.86 -3.52 -17.06
C ALA A 136 9.78 -3.25 -16.01
N LEU A 137 9.58 -1.99 -15.61
CA LEU A 137 8.47 -1.62 -14.73
C LEU A 137 7.11 -1.91 -15.38
N ARG A 138 6.93 -1.56 -16.66
CA ARG A 138 5.69 -1.86 -17.40
C ARG A 138 5.38 -3.36 -17.41
N GLU A 139 6.39 -4.20 -17.59
CA GLU A 139 6.24 -5.65 -17.56
C GLU A 139 5.81 -6.14 -16.17
N VAL A 140 6.43 -5.66 -15.11
CA VAL A 140 6.05 -6.00 -13.73
C VAL A 140 4.59 -5.63 -13.46
N PHE A 141 4.14 -4.44 -13.87
CA PHE A 141 2.74 -4.03 -13.73
C PHE A 141 1.78 -4.91 -14.53
N ALA A 142 2.15 -5.28 -15.77
CA ALA A 142 1.33 -6.17 -16.59
C ALA A 142 1.18 -7.55 -15.95
N LEU A 143 2.25 -8.11 -15.38
CA LEU A 143 2.22 -9.39 -14.66
C LEU A 143 1.35 -9.28 -13.40
N MET A 144 1.48 -8.23 -12.59
CA MET A 144 0.63 -8.02 -11.43
C MET A 144 -0.85 -7.89 -11.81
N ALA A 145 -1.17 -7.15 -12.87
CA ALA A 145 -2.53 -7.01 -13.36
C ALA A 145 -3.12 -8.34 -13.85
N GLN A 146 -2.31 -9.19 -14.47
CA GLN A 146 -2.71 -10.53 -14.88
C GLN A 146 -2.95 -11.46 -13.68
N GLU A 147 -2.10 -11.39 -12.65
CA GLU A 147 -2.22 -12.19 -11.42
C GLU A 147 -3.46 -11.80 -10.59
N VAL A 148 -3.80 -10.53 -10.53
CA VAL A 148 -4.95 -10.01 -9.78
C VAL A 148 -6.25 -10.17 -10.58
N GLY A 149 -6.26 -9.79 -11.84
CA GLY A 149 -7.40 -9.91 -12.74
C GLY A 149 -8.49 -8.84 -12.55
N ALA A 150 -9.40 -8.77 -13.53
CA ALA A 150 -10.42 -7.72 -13.62
C ALA A 150 -11.45 -7.79 -12.47
N GLU A 151 -11.89 -8.99 -12.09
CA GLU A 151 -12.88 -9.15 -11.03
C GLU A 151 -12.37 -8.68 -9.67
N ALA A 152 -11.13 -9.04 -9.32
CA ALA A 152 -10.51 -8.57 -8.09
C ALA A 152 -10.26 -7.07 -8.12
N PHE A 153 -9.82 -6.52 -9.26
CA PHE A 153 -9.69 -5.07 -9.45
C PHE A 153 -11.01 -4.33 -9.19
N ILE A 154 -12.14 -4.84 -9.69
CA ILE A 154 -13.47 -4.24 -9.46
C ILE A 154 -13.84 -4.28 -7.98
N ARG A 155 -13.62 -5.41 -7.29
CA ARG A 155 -13.83 -5.50 -5.82
C ARG A 155 -12.95 -4.51 -5.06
N GLN A 156 -11.67 -4.43 -5.39
CA GLN A 156 -10.72 -3.50 -4.79
C GLN A 156 -11.14 -2.03 -4.98
N GLN A 157 -11.55 -1.65 -6.19
CA GLN A 157 -12.05 -0.29 -6.47
C GLN A 157 -13.33 0.02 -5.67
N THR A 158 -14.23 -0.95 -5.55
CA THR A 158 -15.45 -0.82 -4.72
C THR A 158 -15.08 -0.58 -3.26
N ALA A 159 -14.14 -1.37 -2.72
CA ALA A 159 -13.64 -1.22 -1.37
C ALA A 159 -13.00 0.17 -1.15
N ILE A 160 -12.21 0.65 -2.10
CA ILE A 160 -11.57 1.98 -2.02
C ILE A 160 -12.60 3.10 -1.97
N MET A 161 -13.63 3.06 -2.83
CA MET A 161 -14.70 4.08 -2.86
C MET A 161 -15.48 4.12 -1.55
N GLY A 162 -15.64 2.98 -0.88
CA GLY A 162 -16.36 2.87 0.39
C GLY A 162 -15.51 3.08 1.66
N ARG A 163 -14.20 3.42 1.51
CA ARG A 163 -13.32 3.59 2.66
C ARG A 163 -13.68 4.83 3.48
N SER A 164 -13.53 4.69 4.79
CA SER A 164 -13.67 5.82 5.71
C SER A 164 -12.47 6.77 5.63
N ASP A 165 -12.70 8.03 5.96
CA ASP A 165 -11.62 8.97 6.27
C ASP A 165 -10.92 8.52 7.56
N SER A 166 -9.59 8.43 7.52
CA SER A 166 -8.77 7.91 8.62
C SER A 166 -8.02 9.01 9.37
N ARG A 167 -8.21 10.28 9.00
CA ARG A 167 -7.49 11.39 9.65
C ARG A 167 -7.77 11.51 11.14
N GLU A 168 -9.02 11.34 11.55
CA GLU A 168 -9.42 11.44 12.96
C GLU A 168 -8.79 10.35 13.84
N MET A 169 -8.47 9.18 13.26
CA MET A 169 -7.88 8.09 14.03
C MET A 169 -6.35 8.17 14.16
N LEU A 170 -5.67 9.02 13.38
CA LEU A 170 -4.20 9.08 13.36
C LEU A 170 -3.63 9.28 14.77
N GLY A 171 -4.24 10.19 15.57
CA GLY A 171 -3.86 10.44 16.95
C GLY A 171 -4.07 9.28 17.92
N SER A 172 -4.78 8.22 17.54
CA SER A 172 -4.95 7.00 18.34
C SER A 172 -3.88 5.93 18.10
N ILE A 173 -3.08 6.05 17.03
CA ILE A 173 -2.01 5.11 16.70
C ILE A 173 -0.87 5.30 17.71
N ARG A 174 -0.52 4.22 18.42
CA ARG A 174 0.49 4.23 19.50
C ARG A 174 1.75 3.42 19.18
N CYS A 175 1.70 2.57 18.17
CA CYS A 175 2.88 1.80 17.77
C CYS A 175 3.84 2.66 16.94
N PRO A 176 5.16 2.32 16.92
CA PRO A 176 6.13 2.99 16.05
C PRO A 176 5.67 3.00 14.60
N ALA A 177 5.62 4.19 14.00
CA ALA A 177 5.12 4.41 12.65
C ALA A 177 6.20 4.94 11.71
N LEU A 178 6.31 4.34 10.53
CA LEU A 178 7.04 4.85 9.38
C LEU A 178 6.03 5.35 8.35
N VAL A 179 6.18 6.57 7.87
CA VAL A 179 5.45 7.09 6.71
C VAL A 179 6.47 7.37 5.62
N LEU A 180 6.27 6.78 4.45
CA LEU A 180 7.23 6.86 3.34
C LEU A 180 6.49 7.25 2.06
N VAL A 181 7.10 8.11 1.23
CA VAL A 181 6.50 8.59 -0.02
C VAL A 181 7.57 8.94 -1.04
N GLY A 182 7.30 8.66 -2.32
CA GLY A 182 8.10 9.18 -3.42
C GLY A 182 7.93 10.70 -3.56
N ASP A 183 9.01 11.42 -3.86
CA ASP A 183 9.00 12.89 -4.02
C ASP A 183 8.16 13.37 -5.21
N ALA A 184 7.96 12.50 -6.21
CA ALA A 184 7.16 12.75 -7.40
C ALA A 184 5.86 11.92 -7.45
N ASP A 185 5.34 11.46 -6.31
CA ASP A 185 4.05 10.74 -6.26
C ASP A 185 2.88 11.66 -6.64
N GLU A 186 2.27 11.40 -7.80
CA GLU A 186 1.12 12.17 -8.31
C GLU A 186 -0.23 11.65 -7.79
N LEU A 187 -0.29 10.43 -7.24
CA LEU A 187 -1.54 9.83 -6.76
C LEU A 187 -1.81 10.16 -5.29
N THR A 188 -0.77 10.03 -4.47
CA THR A 188 -0.79 10.41 -3.06
C THR A 188 0.40 11.32 -2.75
N PRO A 189 0.33 12.60 -3.20
CA PRO A 189 1.45 13.54 -3.14
C PRO A 189 2.07 13.65 -1.74
N PRO A 190 3.35 14.06 -1.62
CA PRO A 190 4.08 14.13 -0.34
C PRO A 190 3.34 14.85 0.79
N GLY A 191 2.46 15.81 0.46
CA GLY A 191 1.58 16.45 1.44
C GLY A 191 0.61 15.50 2.15
N ARG A 192 0.23 14.36 1.52
CA ARG A 192 -0.59 13.33 2.17
C ARG A 192 0.19 12.53 3.20
N ALA A 193 1.44 12.21 2.87
CA ALA A 193 2.35 11.56 3.81
C ALA A 193 2.69 12.48 5.00
N ALA A 194 2.95 13.76 4.74
CA ALA A 194 3.16 14.76 5.78
C ALA A 194 1.94 14.89 6.72
N GLU A 195 0.71 14.86 6.18
CA GLU A 195 -0.52 14.86 6.97
C GLU A 195 -0.62 13.64 7.89
N ILE A 196 -0.31 12.44 7.39
CA ILE A 196 -0.29 11.20 8.18
C ILE A 196 0.76 11.30 9.28
N ALA A 197 1.99 11.69 8.94
CA ALA A 197 3.09 11.77 9.90
C ALA A 197 2.82 12.81 10.99
N ALA A 198 2.26 13.96 10.66
CA ALA A 198 1.87 14.98 11.62
C ALA A 198 0.75 14.52 12.57
N GLY A 199 -0.13 13.62 12.11
CA GLY A 199 -1.22 13.08 12.92
C GLY A 199 -0.83 11.96 13.87
N ILE A 200 0.31 11.28 13.66
CA ILE A 200 0.77 10.14 14.47
C ILE A 200 1.96 10.57 15.33
N ALA A 201 1.79 10.52 16.64
CA ALA A 201 2.86 10.89 17.58
C ALA A 201 4.11 10.01 17.39
N GLY A 202 5.26 10.65 17.16
CA GLY A 202 6.55 9.96 16.96
C GLY A 202 6.71 9.26 15.62
N ALA A 203 5.82 9.51 14.65
CA ALA A 203 5.99 8.95 13.30
C ALA A 203 7.23 9.51 12.60
N ARG A 204 7.99 8.60 11.97
CA ARG A 204 9.12 8.98 11.11
C ARG A 204 8.60 9.17 9.67
N LEU A 205 8.81 10.35 9.10
CA LEU A 205 8.54 10.63 7.68
C LEU A 205 9.82 10.47 6.86
N VAL A 206 9.74 9.71 5.75
CA VAL A 206 10.82 9.53 4.78
C VAL A 206 10.30 9.87 3.39
N THR A 207 10.99 10.78 2.71
CA THR A 207 10.73 11.09 1.29
C THR A 207 11.82 10.47 0.44
N ILE A 208 11.42 9.65 -0.55
CA ILE A 208 12.33 8.95 -1.46
C ILE A 208 12.52 9.79 -2.72
N ALA A 209 13.74 10.26 -2.93
CA ALA A 209 14.07 11.10 -4.08
C ALA A 209 14.04 10.32 -5.40
N GLY A 210 13.50 10.94 -6.45
CA GLY A 210 13.43 10.36 -7.79
C GLY A 210 12.49 9.15 -7.86
N SER A 211 11.41 9.14 -7.08
CA SER A 211 10.40 8.09 -7.05
C SER A 211 8.99 8.66 -7.20
N GLY A 212 8.14 7.94 -7.94
CA GLY A 212 6.71 8.15 -7.99
C GLY A 212 5.96 7.37 -6.91
N HIS A 213 4.77 6.87 -7.25
CA HIS A 213 3.84 6.17 -6.36
C HIS A 213 4.23 4.73 -5.99
N VAL A 214 5.21 4.16 -6.66
CA VAL A 214 5.61 2.75 -6.44
C VAL A 214 7.06 2.69 -5.97
N SER A 215 7.34 3.40 -4.89
CA SER A 215 8.67 3.57 -4.34
C SER A 215 9.42 2.25 -4.13
N THR A 216 8.71 1.19 -3.75
CA THR A 216 9.26 -0.18 -3.56
C THR A 216 9.91 -0.75 -4.82
N LEU A 217 9.44 -0.37 -6.01
CA LEU A 217 9.96 -0.84 -7.30
C LEU A 217 10.92 0.18 -7.94
N GLU A 218 10.73 1.47 -7.67
CA GLU A 218 11.53 2.52 -8.29
C GLU A 218 12.84 2.80 -7.57
N ARG A 219 12.83 2.68 -6.24
CA ARG A 219 13.97 2.90 -5.35
C ARG A 219 14.06 1.78 -4.30
N PRO A 220 14.27 0.54 -4.74
CA PRO A 220 14.16 -0.62 -3.87
C PRO A 220 15.14 -0.61 -2.70
N ASP A 221 16.36 -0.14 -2.90
CA ASP A 221 17.39 -0.17 -1.87
C ASP A 221 17.09 0.84 -0.75
N GLU A 222 16.69 2.06 -1.12
CA GLU A 222 16.36 3.12 -0.17
C GLU A 222 15.11 2.75 0.65
N VAL A 223 14.10 2.16 0.00
CA VAL A 223 12.88 1.69 0.70
C VAL A 223 13.21 0.51 1.62
N THR A 224 14.04 -0.43 1.16
CA THR A 224 14.47 -1.57 1.97
C THR A 224 15.21 -1.09 3.22
N GLN A 225 16.15 -0.15 3.06
CA GLN A 225 16.89 0.41 4.18
C GLN A 225 15.96 1.09 5.19
N ALA A 226 15.03 1.93 4.73
CA ALA A 226 14.08 2.62 5.59
C ALA A 226 13.20 1.63 6.39
N LEU A 227 12.76 0.53 5.76
CA LEU A 227 11.98 -0.53 6.41
C LEU A 227 12.81 -1.28 7.45
N LEU A 228 14.06 -1.63 7.16
CA LEU A 228 14.94 -2.34 8.11
C LEU A 228 15.27 -1.48 9.33
N GLU A 229 15.57 -0.19 9.13
CA GLU A 229 15.80 0.75 10.22
C GLU A 229 14.56 0.89 11.12
N TRP A 230 13.37 1.01 10.50
CA TRP A 230 12.11 1.09 11.24
C TRP A 230 11.80 -0.19 12.02
N LEU A 231 12.14 -1.37 11.50
CA LEU A 231 11.96 -2.64 12.23
C LEU A 231 12.84 -2.73 13.48
N GLN A 232 13.98 -2.04 13.51
CA GLN A 232 14.94 -2.06 14.62
C GLN A 232 14.71 -0.96 15.66
N ALA A 233 14.03 0.14 15.27
CA ALA A 233 13.72 1.27 16.16
C ALA A 233 12.65 0.91 17.19
#